data_658ab70ec96c1eeb4ccfc87db8ccbe08
#
_entry.id   658ab70ec96c1eeb4ccfc87db8ccbe08
#
_cell.length_a   1.000
_cell.length_b   1.000
_cell.length_c   1.000
_cell.angle_alpha   90.00
_cell.angle_beta   90.00
_cell.angle_gamma   90.00
#
_symmetry.space_group_name_H-M   'P 1'
#
loop_
_entity.id
_entity.type
_entity.pdbx_description
1 polymer ?
#
loop_
_entity_poly.entity_id
_entity_poly.type
_entity_poly.pdbx_seq_one_letter_code
_entity_poly.pdbx_strand_id
1 'polypeptide(L)'
;VLREVEAVYAGDLDKARRGWWSGAIHPDPAAAGYAAEDVLIEVDGGEAPAWLVPAGGTARTWAIMVHGRGATRQEAIRAVGPALELGLTSLLVSYRNDGLAPSANDGRYGLGSTEWHDVDAAIEFALANGAEEIVLFGWSMGGAICLQTADLSRYRHLIRAMVLDAPVINWVNVLAHHAQLNRIPSLVGRYGQLMLGHPLGRRLTGLAAPVDLKAMDWVARAVEVRTPTLIIHSVDDEYVPYGPSTVLAERNAEMVTFETFNHARHTKEWNVDPERWESLVKAWLRPQLAPRLNPGQRQFGDAPAGG
;
A
#
# COMPACT_ATOMS: atom_id res chain seq x y z
N VAL A 1 14.85 -11.06 -22.70
CA VAL A 1 13.79 -10.21 -23.23
C VAL A 1 14.46 -8.95 -23.74
N LEU A 2 14.34 -8.68 -25.04
CA LEU A 2 14.74 -7.41 -25.63
C LEU A 2 13.59 -6.41 -25.47
N ARG A 3 13.92 -5.15 -25.14
CA ARG A 3 12.97 -4.06 -25.00
C ARG A 3 13.49 -2.87 -25.78
N GLU A 4 12.59 -2.20 -26.46
CA GLU A 4 12.86 -0.93 -27.10
C GLU A 4 12.68 0.21 -26.10
N VAL A 5 13.57 1.21 -26.16
CA VAL A 5 13.44 2.42 -25.35
C VAL A 5 12.61 3.41 -26.14
N GLU A 6 11.39 3.68 -25.69
CA GLU A 6 10.47 4.59 -26.36
C GLU A 6 10.78 6.06 -26.01
N ALA A 7 11.22 6.35 -24.79
CA ALA A 7 11.55 7.70 -24.35
C ALA A 7 12.58 7.70 -23.21
N VAL A 8 13.38 8.76 -23.14
CA VAL A 8 14.27 9.06 -22.04
C VAL A 8 13.82 10.37 -21.40
N TYR A 9 13.22 10.28 -20.22
CA TYR A 9 12.66 11.46 -19.52
C TYR A 9 13.73 12.28 -18.79
N ALA A 10 14.82 11.64 -18.37
CA ALA A 10 15.93 12.30 -17.70
C ALA A 10 17.22 11.49 -17.83
N GLY A 11 18.36 12.18 -17.79
CA GLY A 11 19.67 11.56 -17.80
C GLY A 11 20.19 11.21 -19.20
N ASP A 12 21.24 10.40 -19.25
CA ASP A 12 21.94 9.98 -20.46
C ASP A 12 22.02 8.45 -20.47
N LEU A 13 21.27 7.82 -21.37
CA LEU A 13 21.14 6.36 -21.45
C LEU A 13 22.50 5.69 -21.80
N ASP A 14 23.33 6.34 -22.63
CA ASP A 14 24.62 5.79 -23.05
C ASP A 14 25.63 5.72 -21.90
N LYS A 15 25.41 6.53 -20.85
CA LYS A 15 26.23 6.51 -19.63
C LYS A 15 25.67 5.56 -18.56
N ALA A 16 24.46 5.01 -18.74
CA ALA A 16 23.84 4.11 -17.80
C ALA A 16 24.58 2.76 -17.75
N ARG A 17 25.20 2.45 -16.62
CA ARG A 17 25.87 1.15 -16.40
C ARG A 17 24.98 0.11 -15.75
N ARG A 18 23.87 0.52 -15.16
CA ARG A 18 22.88 -0.34 -14.51
C ARG A 18 21.50 0.22 -14.76
N GLY A 19 20.53 -0.64 -15.03
CA GLY A 19 19.12 -0.30 -15.15
C GLY A 19 18.29 -0.96 -14.06
N TRP A 20 17.25 -0.29 -13.63
CA TRP A 20 16.26 -0.82 -12.71
C TRP A 20 14.89 -0.71 -13.37
N TRP A 21 14.14 -1.79 -13.37
CA TRP A 21 12.79 -1.76 -13.90
C TRP A 21 11.76 -1.69 -12.76
N SER A 22 11.16 -0.53 -12.56
CA SER A 22 10.18 -0.29 -11.51
C SER A 22 8.77 -0.79 -11.86
N GLY A 23 8.46 -0.96 -13.17
CA GLY A 23 7.09 -1.21 -13.66
C GLY A 23 6.21 0.04 -13.71
N ALA A 24 6.69 1.19 -13.25
CA ALA A 24 6.03 2.47 -13.51
C ALA A 24 6.17 2.82 -15.00
N ILE A 25 5.03 3.04 -15.67
CA ILE A 25 5.00 3.36 -17.12
C ILE A 25 4.80 4.85 -17.37
N HIS A 26 4.36 5.59 -16.37
CA HIS A 26 4.16 7.03 -16.45
C HIS A 26 5.07 7.75 -15.45
N PRO A 27 5.77 8.83 -15.85
CA PRO A 27 6.61 9.61 -14.95
C PRO A 27 5.80 10.42 -13.94
N ASP A 28 4.60 10.84 -14.32
CA ASP A 28 3.68 11.64 -13.52
C ASP A 28 2.22 11.40 -13.96
N PRO A 29 1.23 11.89 -13.21
CA PRO A 29 -0.17 11.73 -13.56
C PRO A 29 -0.57 12.39 -14.89
N ALA A 30 0.06 13.50 -15.28
CA ALA A 30 -0.24 14.21 -16.51
C ALA A 30 0.15 13.37 -17.75
N ALA A 31 1.29 12.66 -17.69
CA ALA A 31 1.71 11.73 -18.72
C ALA A 31 0.76 10.52 -18.84
N ALA A 32 0.02 10.21 -17.78
CA ALA A 32 -1.05 9.20 -17.78
C ALA A 32 -2.43 9.79 -18.20
N GLY A 33 -2.50 11.07 -18.52
CA GLY A 33 -3.73 11.75 -18.93
C GLY A 33 -4.62 12.24 -17.77
N TYR A 34 -4.11 12.28 -16.54
CA TYR A 34 -4.85 12.74 -15.36
C TYR A 34 -4.45 14.17 -15.00
N ALA A 35 -5.46 15.03 -14.77
CA ALA A 35 -5.23 16.31 -14.12
C ALA A 35 -4.88 16.09 -12.65
N ALA A 36 -3.74 16.58 -12.23
CA ALA A 36 -3.25 16.43 -10.87
C ALA A 36 -2.70 17.75 -10.33
N GLU A 37 -2.78 17.91 -9.03
CA GLU A 37 -2.19 19.00 -8.28
C GLU A 37 -1.01 18.47 -7.47
N ASP A 38 0.12 19.16 -7.49
CA ASP A 38 1.19 18.93 -6.52
C ASP A 38 0.81 19.58 -5.20
N VAL A 39 0.71 18.76 -4.15
CA VAL A 39 0.38 19.20 -2.80
C VAL A 39 1.47 18.81 -1.82
N LEU A 40 1.57 19.51 -0.71
CA LEU A 40 2.48 19.25 0.37
C LEU A 40 1.69 18.83 1.61
N ILE A 41 2.08 17.73 2.22
CA ILE A 41 1.48 17.17 3.43
C ILE A 41 2.45 17.40 4.58
N GLU A 42 1.98 18.07 5.63
CA GLU A 42 2.77 18.29 6.83
C GLU A 42 3.01 16.96 7.56
N VAL A 43 4.26 16.55 7.72
CA VAL A 43 4.71 15.31 8.37
C VAL A 43 5.79 15.60 9.39
N ASP A 44 6.13 14.61 10.21
CA ASP A 44 7.26 14.75 11.12
C ASP A 44 8.57 15.01 10.34
N GLY A 45 9.21 16.13 10.64
CA GLY A 45 10.45 16.55 9.99
C GLY A 45 10.30 17.47 8.78
N GLY A 46 9.06 17.85 8.37
CA GLY A 46 8.83 18.81 7.29
C GLY A 46 7.60 18.50 6.45
N GLU A 47 7.67 18.74 5.15
CA GLU A 47 6.57 18.54 4.22
C GLU A 47 6.89 17.40 3.23
N ALA A 48 5.95 16.46 3.08
CA ALA A 48 6.03 15.38 2.12
C ALA A 48 5.23 15.73 0.86
N PRO A 49 5.82 15.63 -0.35
CA PRO A 49 5.09 15.92 -1.58
C PRO A 49 4.12 14.78 -1.92
N ALA A 50 2.92 15.15 -2.38
CA ALA A 50 1.93 14.20 -2.89
C ALA A 50 1.31 14.71 -4.19
N TRP A 51 0.67 13.80 -4.94
CA TRP A 51 -0.18 14.16 -6.07
C TRP A 51 -1.63 13.97 -5.69
N LEU A 52 -2.40 15.04 -5.82
CA LEU A 52 -3.84 15.03 -5.66
C LEU A 52 -4.51 14.96 -7.03
N VAL A 53 -5.28 13.91 -7.28
CA VAL A 53 -6.07 13.74 -8.50
C VAL A 53 -7.55 13.74 -8.13
N PRO A 54 -8.25 14.88 -8.32
CA PRO A 54 -9.65 14.99 -7.93
C PRO A 54 -10.57 14.16 -8.83
N ALA A 55 -11.55 13.47 -8.24
CA ALA A 55 -12.56 12.71 -8.98
C ALA A 55 -13.66 13.58 -9.61
N GLY A 56 -13.67 14.88 -9.31
CA GLY A 56 -14.75 15.78 -9.68
C GLY A 56 -15.98 15.68 -8.75
N GLY A 57 -16.85 16.67 -8.82
CA GLY A 57 -18.03 16.71 -7.95
C GLY A 57 -17.72 16.86 -6.46
N THR A 58 -18.54 16.23 -5.62
CA THR A 58 -18.39 16.21 -4.16
C THR A 58 -17.91 14.82 -3.71
N ALA A 59 -16.77 14.37 -4.22
CA ALA A 59 -16.21 13.07 -3.81
C ALA A 59 -15.86 13.11 -2.31
N ARG A 60 -16.59 12.32 -1.51
CA ARG A 60 -16.42 12.27 -0.05
C ARG A 60 -15.51 11.13 0.39
N THR A 61 -15.28 10.16 -0.49
CA THR A 61 -14.34 9.05 -0.24
C THR A 61 -13.06 9.29 -1.02
N TRP A 62 -11.92 9.24 -0.35
CA TRP A 62 -10.60 9.42 -0.97
C TRP A 62 -9.81 8.12 -0.95
N ALA A 63 -9.06 7.89 -2.03
CA ALA A 63 -8.08 6.81 -2.14
C ALA A 63 -6.69 7.35 -1.77
N ILE A 64 -6.11 6.89 -0.66
CA ILE A 64 -4.72 7.18 -0.30
C ILE A 64 -3.86 6.03 -0.78
N MET A 65 -2.87 6.32 -1.63
CA MET A 65 -2.09 5.35 -2.37
C MET A 65 -0.63 5.36 -1.92
N VAL A 66 -0.16 4.22 -1.37
CA VAL A 66 1.11 4.05 -0.67
C VAL A 66 2.00 3.10 -1.43
N HIS A 67 3.06 3.61 -2.04
CA HIS A 67 4.01 2.84 -2.85
C HIS A 67 4.90 1.89 -2.03
N GLY A 68 5.61 0.99 -2.71
CA GLY A 68 6.54 0.05 -2.10
C GLY A 68 7.91 0.66 -1.78
N ARG A 69 8.72 -0.14 -1.07
CA ARG A 69 10.10 0.23 -0.72
C ARG A 69 10.96 0.41 -1.98
N GLY A 70 11.65 1.53 -2.06
CA GLY A 70 12.53 1.85 -3.19
C GLY A 70 11.79 2.23 -4.47
N ALA A 71 10.45 2.31 -4.42
CA ALA A 71 9.62 2.97 -5.41
C ALA A 71 9.31 4.41 -4.94
N THR A 72 8.53 5.12 -5.74
CA THR A 72 8.01 6.46 -5.43
C THR A 72 6.51 6.48 -5.71
N ARG A 73 5.85 7.59 -5.40
CA ARG A 73 4.41 7.81 -5.70
C ARG A 73 4.01 7.51 -7.16
N GLN A 74 4.96 7.47 -8.10
CA GLN A 74 4.74 7.03 -9.49
C GLN A 74 4.17 5.61 -9.59
N GLU A 75 4.53 4.72 -8.68
CA GLU A 75 4.04 3.34 -8.67
C GLU A 75 2.51 3.29 -8.57
N ALA A 76 1.91 4.23 -7.87
CA ALA A 76 0.48 4.28 -7.60
C ALA A 76 -0.38 4.81 -8.77
N ILE A 77 0.21 5.44 -9.79
CA ILE A 77 -0.54 6.03 -10.93
C ILE A 77 -1.45 5.00 -11.59
N ARG A 78 -1.05 3.73 -11.62
CA ARG A 78 -1.83 2.62 -12.19
C ARG A 78 -3.20 2.41 -11.55
N ALA A 79 -3.40 2.84 -10.31
CA ALA A 79 -4.68 2.72 -9.60
C ALA A 79 -5.58 3.97 -9.72
N VAL A 80 -5.09 5.04 -10.32
CA VAL A 80 -5.85 6.30 -10.45
C VAL A 80 -7.08 6.12 -11.33
N GLY A 81 -6.95 5.45 -12.48
CA GLY A 81 -8.08 5.19 -13.39
C GLY A 81 -9.25 4.51 -12.70
N PRO A 82 -9.07 3.29 -12.17
CA PRO A 82 -10.15 2.59 -11.46
C PRO A 82 -10.67 3.34 -10.24
N ALA A 83 -9.85 4.11 -9.53
CA ALA A 83 -10.31 4.96 -8.43
C ALA A 83 -11.24 6.08 -8.92
N LEU A 84 -10.87 6.79 -9.98
CA LEU A 84 -11.70 7.84 -10.60
C LEU A 84 -13.04 7.28 -11.13
N GLU A 85 -13.03 6.10 -11.77
CA GLU A 85 -14.25 5.44 -12.23
C GLU A 85 -15.19 5.05 -11.09
N LEU A 86 -14.67 4.89 -9.88
CA LEU A 86 -15.45 4.67 -8.66
C LEU A 86 -15.81 5.96 -7.92
N GLY A 87 -15.44 7.13 -8.46
CA GLY A 87 -15.71 8.44 -7.85
C GLY A 87 -14.78 8.76 -6.67
N LEU A 88 -13.60 8.14 -6.58
CA LEU A 88 -12.65 8.39 -5.51
C LEU A 88 -11.63 9.45 -5.93
N THR A 89 -11.49 10.51 -5.14
CA THR A 89 -10.34 11.41 -5.25
C THR A 89 -9.09 10.66 -4.81
N SER A 90 -8.02 10.70 -5.61
CA SER A 90 -6.79 9.96 -5.35
C SER A 90 -5.69 10.86 -4.80
N LEU A 91 -5.05 10.43 -3.71
CA LEU A 91 -3.90 11.07 -3.10
C LEU A 91 -2.71 10.09 -3.11
N LEU A 92 -1.78 10.33 -4.03
CA LEU A 92 -0.58 9.51 -4.20
C LEU A 92 0.52 10.09 -3.33
N VAL A 93 0.86 9.43 -2.24
CA VAL A 93 1.71 9.99 -1.18
C VAL A 93 3.17 9.59 -1.32
N SER A 94 4.05 10.50 -0.91
CA SER A 94 5.41 10.20 -0.50
C SER A 94 5.46 10.05 1.02
N TYR A 95 6.37 9.23 1.51
CA TYR A 95 6.56 9.01 2.93
C TYR A 95 8.07 8.96 3.27
N ARG A 96 8.40 9.07 4.55
CA ARG A 96 9.79 9.15 5.03
C ARG A 96 10.72 8.13 4.39
N ASN A 97 11.90 8.58 4.02
CA ASN A 97 12.98 7.80 3.43
C ASN A 97 12.74 7.30 1.99
N ASP A 98 11.70 7.77 1.29
CA ASP A 98 11.45 7.42 -0.12
C ASP A 98 12.32 8.24 -1.11
N GLY A 99 13.06 9.24 -0.62
CA GLY A 99 13.91 10.14 -1.38
C GLY A 99 13.25 11.43 -1.83
N LEU A 100 11.93 11.59 -1.60
CA LEU A 100 11.15 12.80 -1.89
C LEU A 100 10.65 13.47 -0.60
N ALA A 101 10.13 12.67 0.33
CA ALA A 101 9.68 13.13 1.64
C ALA A 101 10.86 13.32 2.60
N PRO A 102 10.68 14.05 3.73
CA PRO A 102 11.69 14.19 4.77
C PRO A 102 12.20 12.84 5.26
N SER A 103 13.51 12.74 5.44
CA SER A 103 14.12 11.52 5.96
C SER A 103 13.94 11.42 7.47
N ALA A 104 13.70 10.20 7.97
CA ALA A 104 13.84 9.93 9.38
C ALA A 104 15.27 10.21 9.87
N ASN A 105 15.43 10.45 11.19
CA ASN A 105 16.74 10.80 11.77
C ASN A 105 17.87 9.79 11.49
N ASP A 106 17.51 8.53 11.25
CA ASP A 106 18.45 7.46 10.94
C ASP A 106 18.57 7.19 9.41
N GLY A 107 17.76 7.85 8.59
CA GLY A 107 17.70 7.66 7.14
C GLY A 107 17.29 6.23 6.72
N ARG A 108 16.59 5.49 7.60
CA ARG A 108 16.25 4.08 7.38
C ARG A 108 14.75 3.84 7.43
N TYR A 109 14.30 2.91 6.61
CA TYR A 109 12.92 2.43 6.67
C TYR A 109 12.67 1.66 7.96
N GLY A 110 11.56 2.00 8.62
CA GLY A 110 11.02 1.27 9.78
C GLY A 110 10.17 0.06 9.38
N LEU A 111 10.17 -0.32 8.09
CA LEU A 111 9.43 -1.47 7.55
C LEU A 111 7.90 -1.39 7.73
N GLY A 112 7.36 -0.20 7.86
CA GLY A 112 5.96 0.08 8.14
C GLY A 112 5.70 0.54 9.58
N SER A 113 6.63 0.29 10.52
CA SER A 113 6.45 0.65 11.94
C SER A 113 6.49 2.16 12.21
N THR A 114 7.08 2.94 11.32
CA THR A 114 7.19 4.40 11.44
C THR A 114 6.53 5.14 10.28
N GLU A 115 6.50 4.55 9.09
CA GLU A 115 5.95 5.17 7.87
C GLU A 115 4.44 5.37 7.93
N TRP A 116 3.72 4.58 8.74
CA TRP A 116 2.28 4.73 8.91
C TRP A 116 1.88 6.10 9.49
N HIS A 117 2.76 6.78 10.21
CA HIS A 117 2.52 8.13 10.70
C HIS A 117 2.37 9.14 9.54
N ASP A 118 3.11 8.96 8.45
CA ASP A 118 3.02 9.84 7.28
C ASP A 118 1.72 9.58 6.51
N VAL A 119 1.24 8.32 6.52
CA VAL A 119 -0.08 7.98 5.97
C VAL A 119 -1.21 8.52 6.88
N ASP A 120 -1.02 8.51 8.20
CA ASP A 120 -1.96 9.14 9.15
C ASP A 120 -2.08 10.65 8.90
N ALA A 121 -0.96 11.33 8.65
CA ALA A 121 -0.92 12.73 8.23
C ALA A 121 -1.61 12.95 6.86
N ALA A 122 -1.46 12.03 5.93
CA ALA A 122 -2.17 12.07 4.64
C ALA A 122 -3.69 11.90 4.82
N ILE A 123 -4.14 11.08 5.76
CA ILE A 123 -5.56 10.99 6.12
C ILE A 123 -6.04 12.33 6.69
N GLU A 124 -5.28 12.94 7.59
CA GLU A 124 -5.63 14.23 8.17
C GLU A 124 -5.74 15.31 7.10
N PHE A 125 -4.79 15.36 6.16
CA PHE A 125 -4.84 16.25 5.00
C PHE A 125 -6.10 16.00 4.16
N ALA A 126 -6.45 14.74 3.86
CA ALA A 126 -7.64 14.40 3.09
C ALA A 126 -8.92 14.86 3.80
N LEU A 127 -9.03 14.64 5.11
CA LEU A 127 -10.18 15.09 5.92
C LEU A 127 -10.32 16.62 5.95
N ALA A 128 -9.21 17.33 6.08
CA ALA A 128 -9.20 18.81 6.03
C ALA A 128 -9.63 19.34 4.66
N ASN A 129 -9.49 18.56 3.59
CA ASN A 129 -9.89 18.89 2.23
C ASN A 129 -11.20 18.21 1.78
N GLY A 130 -12.04 17.76 2.71
CA GLY A 130 -13.42 17.33 2.46
C GLY A 130 -13.63 15.83 2.31
N ALA A 131 -12.62 15.00 2.55
CA ALA A 131 -12.83 13.56 2.68
C ALA A 131 -13.64 13.26 3.95
N GLU A 132 -14.50 12.24 3.88
CA GLU A 132 -15.23 11.69 5.03
C GLU A 132 -14.88 10.23 5.25
N GLU A 133 -14.46 9.55 4.21
CA GLU A 133 -14.10 8.14 4.21
C GLU A 133 -12.83 7.93 3.39
N ILE A 134 -12.07 6.90 3.76
CA ILE A 134 -10.77 6.59 3.16
C ILE A 134 -10.76 5.15 2.64
N VAL A 135 -10.17 4.96 1.48
CA VAL A 135 -9.71 3.67 0.96
C VAL A 135 -8.18 3.70 0.87
N LEU A 136 -7.52 2.71 1.42
CA LEU A 136 -6.07 2.62 1.32
C LEU A 136 -5.68 1.69 0.17
N PHE A 137 -4.72 2.11 -0.64
CA PHE A 137 -4.04 1.27 -1.62
C PHE A 137 -2.58 1.13 -1.22
N GLY A 138 -2.04 -0.09 -1.22
CA GLY A 138 -0.66 -0.33 -0.81
C GLY A 138 0.04 -1.39 -1.63
N TRP A 139 1.26 -1.07 -2.10
CA TRP A 139 2.13 -1.99 -2.85
C TRP A 139 3.28 -2.47 -1.97
N SER A 140 3.51 -3.77 -1.88
CA SER A 140 4.66 -4.32 -1.15
C SER A 140 4.75 -3.83 0.30
N MET A 141 5.81 -3.09 0.66
CA MET A 141 5.93 -2.42 1.96
C MET A 141 4.81 -1.41 2.20
N GLY A 142 4.28 -0.75 1.14
CA GLY A 142 3.11 0.10 1.25
C GLY A 142 1.89 -0.64 1.77
N GLY A 143 1.75 -1.92 1.43
CA GLY A 143 0.72 -2.80 2.01
C GLY A 143 0.92 -3.03 3.52
N ALA A 144 2.17 -3.24 3.97
CA ALA A 144 2.47 -3.31 5.40
C ALA A 144 2.17 -1.99 6.12
N ILE A 145 2.47 -0.85 5.49
CA ILE A 145 2.16 0.48 6.02
C ILE A 145 0.63 0.65 6.13
N CYS A 146 -0.15 0.27 5.10
CA CYS A 146 -1.61 0.34 5.14
C CYS A 146 -2.21 -0.50 6.27
N LEU A 147 -1.70 -1.71 6.48
CA LEU A 147 -2.14 -2.57 7.58
C LEU A 147 -1.84 -1.95 8.96
N GLN A 148 -0.65 -1.35 9.14
CA GLN A 148 -0.31 -0.62 10.37
C GLN A 148 -1.20 0.63 10.55
N THR A 149 -1.47 1.37 9.48
CA THR A 149 -2.38 2.52 9.52
C THR A 149 -3.78 2.11 9.94
N ALA A 150 -4.32 1.02 9.37
CA ALA A 150 -5.65 0.51 9.71
C ALA A 150 -5.76 -0.02 11.15
N ASP A 151 -4.65 -0.43 11.75
CA ASP A 151 -4.59 -0.89 13.15
C ASP A 151 -4.39 0.28 14.14
N LEU A 152 -3.45 1.16 13.85
CA LEU A 152 -2.92 2.12 14.81
C LEU A 152 -3.46 3.55 14.68
N SER A 153 -3.93 3.94 13.48
CA SER A 153 -4.42 5.29 13.23
C SER A 153 -5.61 5.66 14.13
N ARG A 154 -5.62 6.88 14.60
CA ARG A 154 -6.81 7.47 15.26
C ARG A 154 -8.01 7.56 14.29
N TYR A 155 -7.74 7.59 12.99
CA TYR A 155 -8.73 7.66 11.92
C TYR A 155 -9.14 6.29 11.35
N ARG A 156 -8.68 5.16 11.94
CA ARG A 156 -8.96 3.80 11.45
C ARG A 156 -10.45 3.52 11.20
N HIS A 157 -11.34 4.18 11.97
CA HIS A 157 -12.79 4.02 11.83
C HIS A 157 -13.37 4.62 10.55
N LEU A 158 -12.61 5.50 9.88
CA LEU A 158 -12.95 6.11 8.58
C LEU A 158 -12.42 5.29 7.40
N ILE A 159 -11.55 4.30 7.66
CA ILE A 159 -11.00 3.45 6.60
C ILE A 159 -12.06 2.41 6.23
N ARG A 160 -12.58 2.54 5.00
CA ARG A 160 -13.65 1.70 4.47
C ARG A 160 -13.17 0.36 3.93
N ALA A 161 -12.02 0.37 3.28
CA ALA A 161 -11.43 -0.77 2.62
C ALA A 161 -9.93 -0.58 2.37
N MET A 162 -9.24 -1.69 2.13
CA MET A 162 -7.86 -1.72 1.67
C MET A 162 -7.73 -2.56 0.40
N VAL A 163 -6.91 -2.10 -0.56
CA VAL A 163 -6.49 -2.86 -1.75
C VAL A 163 -4.97 -2.98 -1.68
N LEU A 164 -4.48 -4.20 -1.51
CA LEU A 164 -3.07 -4.49 -1.29
C LEU A 164 -2.51 -5.36 -2.43
N ASP A 165 -1.51 -4.85 -3.12
CA ASP A 165 -0.85 -5.52 -4.25
C ASP A 165 0.52 -6.04 -3.81
N ALA A 166 0.71 -7.37 -3.86
CA ALA A 166 1.92 -8.06 -3.40
C ALA A 166 2.41 -7.61 -2.00
N PRO A 167 1.51 -7.48 -0.98
CA PRO A 167 1.84 -6.85 0.30
C PRO A 167 2.82 -7.68 1.13
N VAL A 168 3.64 -7.00 1.92
CA VAL A 168 4.40 -7.67 2.98
C VAL A 168 3.50 -7.93 4.18
N ILE A 169 3.05 -9.17 4.31
CA ILE A 169 2.18 -9.63 5.41
C ILE A 169 2.99 -10.07 6.64
N ASN A 170 4.20 -10.58 6.42
CA ASN A 170 5.09 -11.05 7.48
C ASN A 170 6.55 -10.79 7.11
N TRP A 171 7.17 -9.85 7.80
CA TRP A 171 8.56 -9.48 7.54
C TRP A 171 9.56 -10.60 7.86
N VAL A 172 9.28 -11.45 8.85
CA VAL A 172 10.17 -12.58 9.19
C VAL A 172 10.31 -13.51 8.00
N ASN A 173 9.20 -13.81 7.31
CA ASN A 173 9.21 -14.65 6.11
C ASN A 173 9.96 -13.98 4.96
N VAL A 174 9.72 -12.69 4.70
CA VAL A 174 10.41 -11.95 3.64
C VAL A 174 11.91 -11.90 3.89
N LEU A 175 12.34 -11.57 5.11
CA LEU A 175 13.75 -11.52 5.47
C LEU A 175 14.42 -12.90 5.39
N ALA A 176 13.71 -13.98 5.79
CA ALA A 176 14.22 -15.35 5.65
C ALA A 176 14.36 -15.76 4.18
N HIS A 177 13.38 -15.42 3.34
CA HIS A 177 13.40 -15.65 1.90
C HIS A 177 14.60 -14.95 1.24
N HIS A 178 14.78 -13.65 1.53
CA HIS A 178 15.94 -12.90 1.02
C HIS A 178 17.29 -13.43 1.53
N ALA A 179 17.36 -13.90 2.77
CA ALA A 179 18.56 -14.55 3.29
C ALA A 179 18.89 -15.81 2.47
N GLN A 180 17.89 -16.63 2.12
CA GLN A 180 18.07 -17.81 1.29
C GLN A 180 18.52 -17.45 -0.14
N LEU A 181 17.87 -16.48 -0.78
CA LEU A 181 18.24 -16.00 -2.12
C LEU A 181 19.70 -15.51 -2.17
N ASN A 182 20.15 -14.86 -1.11
CA ASN A 182 21.53 -14.36 -0.99
C ASN A 182 22.50 -15.38 -0.36
N ARG A 183 22.07 -16.63 -0.17
CA ARG A 183 22.88 -17.72 0.40
C ARG A 183 23.45 -17.40 1.78
N ILE A 184 22.74 -16.59 2.56
CA ILE A 184 23.10 -16.26 3.95
C ILE A 184 22.74 -17.46 4.84
N PRO A 185 23.66 -17.98 5.68
CA PRO A 185 23.36 -19.05 6.60
C PRO A 185 22.17 -18.70 7.51
N SER A 186 21.29 -19.66 7.77
CA SER A 186 20.04 -19.44 8.51
C SER A 186 20.25 -18.86 9.92
N LEU A 187 21.33 -19.26 10.61
CA LEU A 187 21.70 -18.70 11.90
C LEU A 187 22.04 -17.21 11.83
N VAL A 188 22.75 -16.79 10.77
CA VAL A 188 23.09 -15.38 10.56
C VAL A 188 21.84 -14.57 10.24
N GLY A 189 20.95 -15.12 9.38
CA GLY A 189 19.66 -14.49 9.08
C GLY A 189 18.79 -14.31 10.33
N ARG A 190 18.67 -15.33 11.19
CA ARG A 190 17.95 -15.26 12.45
C ARG A 190 18.55 -14.26 13.43
N TYR A 191 19.89 -14.23 13.52
CA TYR A 191 20.59 -13.23 14.34
C TYR A 191 20.30 -11.81 13.83
N GLY A 192 20.34 -11.58 12.52
CA GLY A 192 19.96 -10.29 11.91
C GLY A 192 18.53 -9.87 12.27
N GLN A 193 17.56 -10.78 12.17
CA GLN A 193 16.16 -10.51 12.57
C GLN A 193 16.05 -10.18 14.06
N LEU A 194 16.77 -10.90 14.93
CA LEU A 194 16.83 -10.61 16.36
C LEU A 194 17.41 -9.22 16.62
N MET A 195 18.45 -8.84 15.90
CA MET A 195 19.08 -7.52 16.06
C MET A 195 18.18 -6.37 15.57
N LEU A 196 17.32 -6.58 14.57
CA LEU A 196 16.32 -5.59 14.17
C LEU A 196 15.32 -5.27 15.29
N GLY A 197 14.89 -6.30 16.03
CA GLY A 197 13.91 -6.16 17.11
C GLY A 197 14.50 -5.87 18.49
N HIS A 198 15.83 -5.89 18.66
CA HIS A 198 16.46 -5.77 19.98
C HIS A 198 17.10 -4.39 20.19
N PRO A 199 16.92 -3.74 21.37
CA PRO A 199 17.48 -2.41 21.64
C PRO A 199 19.00 -2.31 21.45
N LEU A 200 19.75 -3.36 21.80
CA LEU A 200 21.20 -3.40 21.58
C LEU A 200 21.58 -3.54 20.11
N GLY A 201 20.66 -4.04 19.26
CA GLY A 201 20.87 -4.18 17.83
C GLY A 201 20.96 -2.85 17.09
N ARG A 202 20.48 -1.75 17.68
CA ARG A 202 20.54 -0.40 17.10
C ARG A 202 21.96 0.00 16.65
N ARG A 203 22.97 -0.40 17.40
CA ARG A 203 24.40 -0.09 17.02
C ARG A 203 24.85 -0.83 15.76
N LEU A 204 24.26 -1.98 15.47
CA LEU A 204 24.58 -2.80 14.30
C LEU A 204 23.70 -2.44 13.11
N THR A 205 22.41 -2.23 13.35
CA THR A 205 21.42 -1.94 12.30
C THR A 205 21.40 -0.46 11.91
N GLY A 206 21.84 0.43 12.81
CA GLY A 206 21.76 1.87 12.64
C GLY A 206 20.34 2.44 12.75
N LEU A 207 19.35 1.64 13.17
CA LEU A 207 17.97 2.08 13.36
C LEU A 207 17.85 2.99 14.59
N ALA A 208 17.03 4.02 14.52
CA ALA A 208 16.73 4.91 15.66
C ALA A 208 15.96 4.17 16.77
N ALA A 209 15.10 3.24 16.41
CA ALA A 209 14.35 2.39 17.34
C ALA A 209 14.32 0.92 16.83
N PRO A 210 14.14 -0.05 17.74
CA PRO A 210 13.90 -1.44 17.33
C PRO A 210 12.60 -1.55 16.53
N VAL A 211 12.60 -2.45 15.52
CA VAL A 211 11.40 -2.78 14.74
C VAL A 211 10.70 -3.96 15.38
N ASP A 212 9.47 -3.80 15.83
CA ASP A 212 8.67 -4.90 16.35
C ASP A 212 8.10 -5.75 15.23
N LEU A 213 8.89 -6.76 14.78
CA LEU A 213 8.48 -7.68 13.73
C LEU A 213 7.27 -8.53 14.11
N LYS A 214 7.00 -8.72 15.42
CA LYS A 214 5.84 -9.48 15.90
C LYS A 214 4.55 -8.67 15.77
N ALA A 215 4.61 -7.38 16.08
CA ALA A 215 3.49 -6.47 15.88
C ALA A 215 3.08 -6.36 14.40
N MET A 216 4.00 -6.65 13.47
CA MET A 216 3.77 -6.67 12.03
C MET A 216 3.63 -8.09 11.45
N ASP A 217 3.40 -9.10 12.28
CA ASP A 217 3.07 -10.46 11.83
C ASP A 217 1.55 -10.61 11.66
N TRP A 218 1.05 -10.22 10.50
CA TRP A 218 -0.38 -10.26 10.20
C TRP A 218 -0.90 -11.68 9.97
N VAL A 219 -0.03 -12.67 9.79
CA VAL A 219 -0.44 -14.09 9.82
C VAL A 219 -0.83 -14.51 11.23
N ALA A 220 -0.04 -14.12 12.23
CA ALA A 220 -0.35 -14.40 13.64
C ALA A 220 -1.53 -13.55 14.14
N ARG A 221 -1.65 -12.32 13.65
CA ARG A 221 -2.66 -11.33 14.03
C ARG A 221 -3.85 -11.30 13.06
N ALA A 222 -4.12 -12.36 12.32
CA ALA A 222 -5.12 -12.36 11.24
C ALA A 222 -6.50 -11.85 11.68
N VAL A 223 -6.97 -12.24 12.86
CA VAL A 223 -8.28 -11.82 13.41
C VAL A 223 -8.34 -10.35 13.82
N GLU A 224 -7.20 -9.67 13.85
CA GLU A 224 -7.11 -8.24 14.17
C GLU A 224 -7.28 -7.37 12.91
N VAL A 225 -7.21 -7.93 11.71
CA VAL A 225 -7.57 -7.23 10.47
C VAL A 225 -9.10 -7.08 10.44
N ARG A 226 -9.58 -5.87 10.71
CA ARG A 226 -11.00 -5.53 10.83
C ARG A 226 -11.54 -4.70 9.67
N THR A 227 -10.67 -4.25 8.80
CA THR A 227 -11.01 -3.49 7.60
C THR A 227 -11.12 -4.47 6.43
N PRO A 228 -12.22 -4.44 5.65
CA PRO A 228 -12.32 -5.22 4.42
C PRO A 228 -11.08 -5.01 3.55
N THR A 229 -10.43 -6.10 3.15
CA THR A 229 -9.13 -6.07 2.49
C THR A 229 -9.14 -6.98 1.26
N LEU A 230 -8.81 -6.43 0.10
CA LEU A 230 -8.47 -7.18 -1.10
C LEU A 230 -6.97 -7.33 -1.17
N ILE A 231 -6.48 -8.56 -1.25
CA ILE A 231 -5.08 -8.85 -1.53
C ILE A 231 -4.97 -9.43 -2.93
N ILE A 232 -4.17 -8.80 -3.78
CA ILE A 232 -3.80 -9.28 -5.10
C ILE A 232 -2.33 -9.68 -5.02
N HIS A 233 -1.97 -10.93 -5.37
CA HIS A 233 -0.60 -11.38 -5.24
C HIS A 233 -0.29 -12.47 -6.28
N SER A 234 0.85 -12.35 -6.95
CA SER A 234 1.28 -13.36 -7.91
C SER A 234 1.91 -14.57 -7.22
N VAL A 235 1.57 -15.76 -7.72
CA VAL A 235 2.24 -17.00 -7.28
C VAL A 235 3.70 -17.08 -7.72
N ASP A 236 4.08 -16.28 -8.72
CA ASP A 236 5.44 -16.18 -9.28
C ASP A 236 6.22 -14.98 -8.72
N ASP A 237 5.77 -14.41 -7.60
CA ASP A 237 6.50 -13.35 -6.91
C ASP A 237 7.78 -13.90 -6.27
N GLU A 238 8.92 -13.53 -6.87
CA GLU A 238 10.25 -13.95 -6.41
C GLU A 238 10.79 -13.11 -5.25
N TYR A 239 10.12 -11.97 -4.93
CA TYR A 239 10.63 -11.01 -3.96
C TYR A 239 9.90 -11.08 -2.61
N VAL A 240 8.56 -11.09 -2.63
CA VAL A 240 7.72 -11.29 -1.45
C VAL A 240 6.95 -12.60 -1.60
N PRO A 241 7.19 -13.61 -0.75
CA PRO A 241 6.46 -14.87 -0.84
C PRO A 241 4.94 -14.67 -0.67
N TYR A 242 4.12 -15.19 -1.59
CA TYR A 242 2.66 -15.07 -1.55
C TYR A 242 1.99 -15.91 -0.44
N GLY A 243 2.67 -16.95 0.05
CA GLY A 243 2.14 -17.86 1.06
C GLY A 243 1.55 -17.17 2.31
N PRO A 244 2.23 -16.18 2.94
CA PRO A 244 1.65 -15.42 4.03
C PRO A 244 0.32 -14.71 3.68
N SER A 245 0.16 -14.23 2.46
CA SER A 245 -1.10 -13.62 1.97
C SER A 245 -2.23 -14.64 1.92
N THR A 246 -1.95 -15.85 1.41
CA THR A 246 -2.92 -16.95 1.39
C THR A 246 -3.36 -17.33 2.81
N VAL A 247 -2.40 -17.53 3.72
CA VAL A 247 -2.70 -17.92 5.10
C VAL A 247 -3.48 -16.83 5.85
N LEU A 248 -3.17 -15.55 5.60
CA LEU A 248 -3.95 -14.44 6.17
C LEU A 248 -5.42 -14.52 5.72
N ALA A 249 -5.67 -14.69 4.42
CA ALA A 249 -7.02 -14.79 3.87
C ALA A 249 -7.77 -16.03 4.40
N GLU A 250 -7.10 -17.19 4.50
CA GLU A 250 -7.68 -18.40 5.07
C GLU A 250 -8.09 -18.22 6.53
N ARG A 251 -7.27 -17.50 7.32
CA ARG A 251 -7.52 -17.26 8.75
C ARG A 251 -8.57 -16.20 9.02
N ASN A 252 -8.82 -15.31 8.06
CA ASN A 252 -9.78 -14.22 8.19
C ASN A 252 -10.56 -13.99 6.88
N ALA A 253 -11.22 -15.03 6.40
CA ALA A 253 -11.98 -15.01 5.15
C ALA A 253 -13.20 -14.06 5.17
N GLU A 254 -13.61 -13.60 6.35
CA GLU A 254 -14.66 -12.59 6.48
C GLU A 254 -14.20 -11.21 6.02
N MET A 255 -12.95 -10.84 6.35
CA MET A 255 -12.42 -9.52 6.07
C MET A 255 -11.44 -9.50 4.89
N VAL A 256 -10.82 -10.62 4.55
CA VAL A 256 -9.73 -10.68 3.56
C VAL A 256 -10.14 -11.51 2.36
N THR A 257 -10.26 -10.86 1.22
CA THR A 257 -10.39 -11.50 -0.10
C THR A 257 -8.99 -11.65 -0.72
N PHE A 258 -8.67 -12.82 -1.24
CA PHE A 258 -7.38 -13.10 -1.85
C PHE A 258 -7.55 -13.50 -3.32
N GLU A 259 -6.85 -12.78 -4.20
CA GLU A 259 -6.86 -13.02 -5.63
C GLU A 259 -5.44 -13.28 -6.15
N THR A 260 -5.27 -14.37 -6.87
CA THR A 260 -3.96 -14.76 -7.40
C THR A 260 -3.76 -14.29 -8.83
N PHE A 261 -2.53 -13.87 -9.12
CA PHE A 261 -2.03 -13.68 -10.47
C PHE A 261 -0.94 -14.68 -10.79
N ASN A 262 -0.78 -15.02 -12.07
CA ASN A 262 0.32 -15.83 -12.59
C ASN A 262 1.22 -14.96 -13.47
N HIS A 263 2.47 -15.36 -13.61
CA HIS A 263 3.46 -14.72 -14.50
C HIS A 263 3.79 -13.26 -14.17
N ALA A 264 3.27 -12.71 -13.07
CA ALA A 264 3.65 -11.41 -12.60
C ALA A 264 4.82 -11.51 -11.62
N ARG A 265 5.83 -10.69 -11.81
CA ARG A 265 6.86 -10.45 -10.80
C ARG A 265 6.31 -9.50 -9.73
N HIS A 266 7.06 -9.35 -8.68
CA HIS A 266 6.70 -8.50 -7.53
C HIS A 266 6.11 -7.14 -7.92
N THR A 267 4.89 -6.86 -7.48
CA THR A 267 4.10 -5.65 -7.80
C THR A 267 3.95 -5.36 -9.30
N LYS A 268 3.82 -6.40 -10.13
CA LYS A 268 3.67 -6.28 -11.58
C LYS A 268 2.37 -6.90 -12.10
N GLU A 269 1.43 -7.20 -11.22
CA GLU A 269 0.14 -7.79 -11.52
C GLU A 269 -0.62 -6.92 -12.54
N TRP A 270 -0.70 -5.62 -12.29
CA TRP A 270 -1.28 -4.66 -13.23
C TRP A 270 -0.49 -4.60 -14.56
N ASN A 271 0.85 -4.68 -14.56
CA ASN A 271 1.63 -4.63 -15.78
C ASN A 271 1.46 -5.88 -16.67
N VAL A 272 1.07 -7.01 -16.08
CA VAL A 272 0.82 -8.27 -16.80
C VAL A 272 -0.58 -8.30 -17.39
N ASP A 273 -1.57 -7.87 -16.61
CA ASP A 273 -2.98 -7.87 -17.03
C ASP A 273 -3.72 -6.69 -16.39
N PRO A 274 -3.58 -5.48 -16.97
CA PRO A 274 -4.21 -4.27 -16.43
C PRO A 274 -5.74 -4.37 -16.42
N GLU A 275 -6.36 -4.93 -17.44
CA GLU A 275 -7.82 -5.03 -17.56
C GLU A 275 -8.40 -5.91 -16.45
N ARG A 276 -7.78 -7.05 -16.18
CA ARG A 276 -8.17 -7.94 -15.10
C ARG A 276 -7.98 -7.28 -13.74
N TRP A 277 -6.82 -6.66 -13.50
CA TRP A 277 -6.51 -6.00 -12.23
C TRP A 277 -7.52 -4.89 -11.92
N GLU A 278 -7.76 -4.00 -12.88
CA GLU A 278 -8.70 -2.88 -12.72
C GLU A 278 -10.15 -3.35 -12.53
N SER A 279 -10.58 -4.34 -13.34
CA SER A 279 -11.93 -4.90 -13.22
C SER A 279 -12.16 -5.55 -11.87
N LEU A 280 -11.17 -6.29 -11.36
CA LEU A 280 -11.19 -6.94 -10.06
C LEU A 280 -11.30 -5.90 -8.94
N VAL A 281 -10.43 -4.88 -8.95
CA VAL A 281 -10.45 -3.80 -7.95
C VAL A 281 -11.79 -3.08 -7.95
N LYS A 282 -12.30 -2.71 -9.12
CA LYS A 282 -13.60 -2.02 -9.25
C LYS A 282 -14.76 -2.88 -8.77
N ALA A 283 -14.80 -4.15 -9.17
CA ALA A 283 -15.87 -5.07 -8.77
C ALA A 283 -15.88 -5.30 -7.26
N TRP A 284 -14.69 -5.47 -6.65
CA TRP A 284 -14.57 -5.71 -5.22
C TRP A 284 -14.83 -4.46 -4.38
N LEU A 285 -14.35 -3.27 -4.80
CA LEU A 285 -14.55 -2.02 -4.04
C LEU A 285 -15.98 -1.49 -4.10
N ARG A 286 -16.69 -1.66 -5.22
CA ARG A 286 -18.05 -1.09 -5.40
C ARG A 286 -19.02 -1.39 -4.25
N PRO A 287 -19.17 -2.61 -3.76
CA PRO A 287 -20.01 -2.89 -2.60
C PRO A 287 -19.47 -2.28 -1.30
N GLN A 288 -18.15 -2.13 -1.14
CA GLN A 288 -17.55 -1.53 0.04
C GLN A 288 -17.83 -0.02 0.14
N LEU A 289 -18.07 0.64 -1.00
CA LEU A 289 -18.38 2.07 -1.09
C LEU A 289 -19.88 2.38 -0.97
N ALA A 290 -20.73 1.37 -0.92
CA ALA A 290 -22.16 1.58 -0.72
C ALA A 290 -22.45 2.32 0.60
N PRO A 291 -23.44 3.24 0.63
CA PRO A 291 -23.79 3.96 1.84
C PRO A 291 -24.06 2.99 3.00
N ARG A 292 -23.47 3.25 4.16
CA ARG A 292 -23.80 2.49 5.37
C ARG A 292 -25.25 2.80 5.74
N LEU A 293 -26.15 1.82 5.66
CA LEU A 293 -27.51 1.97 6.17
C LEU A 293 -27.41 2.25 7.68
N ASN A 294 -27.90 3.40 8.11
CA ASN A 294 -28.01 3.70 9.53
C ASN A 294 -28.84 2.61 10.21
N PRO A 295 -28.37 2.02 11.32
CA PRO A 295 -29.13 0.98 12.04
C PRO A 295 -30.55 1.39 12.42
N GLY A 296 -30.84 2.71 12.51
CA GLY A 296 -32.16 3.25 12.81
C GLY A 296 -33.17 3.23 11.65
N GLN A 297 -32.77 2.93 10.42
CA GLN A 297 -33.67 2.91 9.25
C GLN A 297 -34.30 1.52 8.96
N ARG A 298 -33.94 0.49 9.70
CA ARG A 298 -34.48 -0.86 9.52
C ARG A 298 -35.85 -1.09 10.15
N GLN A 299 -36.50 -0.10 10.77
CA GLN A 299 -37.74 -0.30 11.53
C GLN A 299 -39.06 0.25 10.92
N PHE A 300 -39.03 0.82 9.71
CA PHE A 300 -40.26 1.34 9.11
C PHE A 300 -40.49 0.85 7.68
N GLY A 301 -40.65 -0.43 7.51
CA GLY A 301 -41.08 -1.00 6.24
C GLY A 301 -41.44 -2.46 6.41
N ASP A 302 -42.62 -2.75 6.92
CA ASP A 302 -43.49 -3.90 6.66
C ASP A 302 -44.50 -4.04 7.82
N ALA A 303 -45.48 -3.15 7.81
CA ALA A 303 -46.76 -3.48 8.42
C ALA A 303 -47.62 -4.08 7.28
N PRO A 304 -48.08 -5.32 7.34
CA PRO A 304 -49.04 -5.83 6.37
C PRO A 304 -50.33 -5.05 6.55
N ALA A 305 -50.82 -4.43 5.47
CA ALA A 305 -52.19 -3.93 5.41
C ALA A 305 -53.13 -5.09 5.59
N GLY A 306 -53.66 -5.23 6.79
CA GLY A 306 -54.78 -6.10 7.10
C GLY A 306 -56.07 -5.44 6.60
N GLY A 307 -56.80 -6.12 5.77
CA GLY A 307 -58.16 -5.88 5.38
C GLY A 307 -58.82 -7.21 5.23
#